data_eb46d8936753b3c575d3e32b2945599a
#
_entry.id   eb46d8936753b3c575d3e32b2945599a
#
_cell.length_a   1.000
_cell.length_b   1.000
_cell.length_c   1.000
_cell.angle_alpha   90.00
_cell.angle_beta   90.00
_cell.angle_gamma   90.00
#
_symmetry.space_group_name_H-M   'P 1'
#
loop_
_entity.id
_entity.type
_entity.pdbx_description
1 polymer ?
#
loop_
_entity_poly.entity_id
_entity_poly.type
_entity_poly.pdbx_seq_one_letter_code
_entity_poly.pdbx_strand_id
1 'polypeptide(L)'
;MAINSGTAKPETATRTESFVWGIPQNGLERKERDVPQDEPPPLPANAELKYIGKPTERYDGPAKVMGKGKYTADINLPGMLYARMVDASVPHGRIVSIDTSAAEKVPGVRAVHVIEHVYGVAELRDPKLETPSRYPMVRYAGQPVAGVAAISQQIANDAAALVKVQYDTLPFVVDRSDARSDDAPMVFPGPADAAGSAGGG
;
A
#
# COMPACT_ATOMS: atom_id res chain seq x y z
N MET A 1 -35.38 16.96 -27.76
CA MET A 1 -34.08 17.41 -28.31
C MET A 1 -33.69 18.68 -27.54
N ALA A 2 -32.99 18.54 -26.44
CA ALA A 2 -32.56 19.66 -25.60
C ALA A 2 -31.03 19.69 -25.60
N ILE A 3 -30.50 20.70 -26.23
CA ILE A 3 -29.06 20.97 -26.31
C ILE A 3 -28.64 21.53 -24.96
N ASN A 4 -27.85 20.75 -24.24
CA ASN A 4 -27.27 21.18 -22.98
C ASN A 4 -26.13 22.16 -23.31
N SER A 5 -26.43 23.45 -23.28
CA SER A 5 -25.44 24.52 -23.34
C SER A 5 -24.67 24.51 -22.00
N GLY A 6 -23.52 23.82 -22.01
CA GLY A 6 -22.55 23.91 -20.90
C GLY A 6 -22.13 25.36 -20.73
N THR A 7 -22.68 26.03 -19.75
CA THR A 7 -22.17 27.32 -19.28
C THR A 7 -20.77 27.08 -18.75
N ALA A 8 -19.77 27.57 -19.48
CA ALA A 8 -18.40 27.63 -18.99
C ALA A 8 -18.41 28.32 -17.63
N LYS A 9 -17.85 27.66 -16.62
CA LYS A 9 -17.67 28.26 -15.29
C LYS A 9 -16.87 29.55 -15.49
N PRO A 10 -17.31 30.68 -14.95
CA PRO A 10 -16.56 31.93 -15.12
C PRO A 10 -15.13 31.70 -14.63
N GLU A 11 -14.18 32.15 -15.44
CA GLU A 11 -12.76 32.10 -15.10
C GLU A 11 -12.55 32.93 -13.83
N THR A 12 -12.30 32.25 -12.71
CA THR A 12 -12.13 32.92 -11.42
C THR A 12 -10.83 33.70 -11.47
N ALA A 13 -10.89 35.00 -11.19
CA ALA A 13 -9.69 35.83 -11.12
C ALA A 13 -8.71 35.22 -10.11
N THR A 14 -7.44 35.11 -10.48
CA THR A 14 -6.39 34.58 -9.65
C THR A 14 -5.44 35.69 -9.18
N ARG A 15 -4.78 35.48 -8.04
CA ARG A 15 -3.65 36.25 -7.56
C ARG A 15 -2.46 35.32 -7.38
N THR A 16 -1.26 35.82 -7.67
CA THR A 16 -0.02 35.06 -7.49
C THR A 16 0.47 35.23 -6.05
N GLU A 17 0.68 34.11 -5.36
CA GLU A 17 1.27 34.08 -4.02
C GLU A 17 2.63 33.38 -4.05
N SER A 18 3.61 33.95 -3.36
CA SER A 18 4.90 33.31 -3.18
C SER A 18 4.94 32.55 -1.86
N PHE A 19 5.49 31.35 -1.90
CA PHE A 19 5.68 30.50 -0.72
C PHE A 19 7.06 29.83 -0.76
N VAL A 20 7.54 29.41 0.41
CA VAL A 20 8.83 28.71 0.53
C VAL A 20 8.58 27.21 0.44
N TRP A 21 9.30 26.56 -0.46
CA TRP A 21 9.23 25.12 -0.68
C TRP A 21 10.59 24.48 -0.40
N GLY A 22 10.58 23.28 0.15
CA GLY A 22 11.78 22.50 0.42
C GLY A 22 11.95 22.17 1.90
N ILE A 23 13.02 21.45 2.20
CA ILE A 23 13.42 21.14 3.57
C ILE A 23 14.76 21.84 3.87
N PRO A 24 14.95 22.39 5.08
CA PRO A 24 16.14 23.18 5.41
C PRO A 24 17.48 22.51 5.05
N GLN A 25 17.54 21.18 5.19
CA GLN A 25 18.76 20.40 4.91
C GLN A 25 19.11 20.31 3.42
N ASN A 26 18.11 20.43 2.53
CA ASN A 26 18.28 20.30 1.07
C ASN A 26 18.16 21.63 0.33
N GLY A 27 18.02 22.73 1.06
CA GLY A 27 17.75 24.05 0.53
C GLY A 27 16.28 24.40 0.48
N LEU A 28 16.02 25.70 0.60
CA LEU A 28 14.68 26.28 0.50
C LEU A 28 14.60 27.09 -0.79
N GLU A 29 13.57 26.80 -1.58
CA GLU A 29 13.28 27.52 -2.81
C GLU A 29 12.01 28.36 -2.62
N ARG A 30 12.00 29.57 -3.18
CA ARG A 30 10.78 30.36 -3.28
C ARG A 30 10.05 29.97 -4.56
N LYS A 31 8.82 29.52 -4.43
CA LYS A 31 7.93 29.19 -5.54
C LYS A 31 6.72 30.11 -5.54
N GLU A 32 6.12 30.24 -6.70
CA GLU A 32 4.90 31.01 -6.89
C GLU A 32 3.78 30.07 -7.30
N ARG A 33 2.58 30.35 -6.85
CA ARG A 33 1.35 29.68 -7.28
C ARG A 33 0.25 30.70 -7.50
N ASP A 34 -0.60 30.41 -8.45
CA ASP A 34 -1.81 31.19 -8.65
C ASP A 34 -2.93 30.60 -7.78
N VAL A 35 -3.51 31.46 -6.95
CA VAL A 35 -4.63 31.12 -6.07
C VAL A 35 -5.88 31.90 -6.50
N PRO A 36 -7.07 31.30 -6.43
CA PRO A 36 -8.32 32.00 -6.70
C PRO A 36 -8.48 33.22 -5.77
N GLN A 37 -8.96 34.32 -6.31
CA GLN A 37 -9.21 35.50 -5.48
C GLN A 37 -10.37 35.33 -4.50
N ASP A 38 -11.24 34.37 -4.76
CA ASP A 38 -12.36 33.99 -3.90
C ASP A 38 -11.98 32.87 -2.88
N GLU A 39 -10.70 32.59 -2.71
CA GLU A 39 -10.25 31.70 -1.64
C GLU A 39 -10.75 32.26 -0.28
N PRO A 40 -11.37 31.41 0.54
CA PRO A 40 -11.88 31.87 1.83
C PRO A 40 -10.74 32.47 2.68
N PRO A 41 -11.02 33.52 3.46
CA PRO A 41 -10.00 34.11 4.29
C PRO A 41 -9.41 33.09 5.26
N PRO A 42 -8.16 33.27 5.68
CA PRO A 42 -7.55 32.38 6.67
C PRO A 42 -8.41 32.33 7.93
N LEU A 43 -8.38 31.18 8.62
CA LEU A 43 -9.07 31.03 9.88
C LEU A 43 -8.64 32.16 10.86
N PRO A 44 -9.55 32.64 11.71
CA PRO A 44 -9.22 33.63 12.74
C PRO A 44 -8.17 33.04 13.71
N ALA A 45 -7.57 33.92 14.51
CA ALA A 45 -6.59 33.50 15.51
C ALA A 45 -7.16 32.40 16.42
N ASN A 46 -6.32 31.45 16.84
CA ASN A 46 -6.72 30.30 17.67
C ASN A 46 -7.49 30.70 18.93
N ALA A 47 -7.25 31.94 19.45
CA ALA A 47 -7.98 32.46 20.61
C ALA A 47 -9.50 32.59 20.35
N GLU A 48 -9.89 32.88 19.11
CA GLU A 48 -11.28 33.08 18.68
C GLU A 48 -11.96 31.77 18.25
N LEU A 49 -11.20 30.71 18.04
CA LEU A 49 -11.74 29.42 17.62
C LEU A 49 -12.29 28.63 18.83
N LYS A 50 -13.35 27.88 18.59
CA LYS A 50 -14.03 27.11 19.64
C LYS A 50 -13.24 25.91 20.12
N TYR A 51 -12.56 25.20 19.21
CA TYR A 51 -11.88 23.93 19.49
C TYR A 51 -10.38 23.97 19.19
N ILE A 52 -9.99 24.60 18.08
CA ILE A 52 -8.59 24.65 17.66
C ILE A 52 -7.81 25.56 18.62
N GLY A 53 -6.64 25.10 19.06
CA GLY A 53 -5.79 25.82 20.00
C GLY A 53 -6.30 25.85 21.46
N LYS A 54 -7.32 25.06 21.79
CA LYS A 54 -7.83 24.89 23.14
C LYS A 54 -7.47 23.52 23.69
N PRO A 55 -7.19 23.38 24.98
CA PRO A 55 -7.04 22.07 25.63
C PRO A 55 -8.40 21.38 25.64
N THR A 56 -8.61 20.44 24.73
CA THR A 56 -9.84 19.67 24.64
C THR A 56 -9.57 18.26 25.15
N GLU A 57 -10.40 17.78 26.05
CA GLU A 57 -10.32 16.42 26.53
C GLU A 57 -10.55 15.44 25.40
N ARG A 58 -9.71 14.41 25.36
CA ARG A 58 -9.85 13.34 24.38
C ARG A 58 -11.06 12.48 24.73
N TYR A 59 -12.02 12.36 23.79
CA TYR A 59 -13.27 11.61 23.98
C TYR A 59 -13.04 10.16 24.47
N ASP A 60 -12.06 9.49 23.90
CA ASP A 60 -11.73 8.09 24.21
C ASP A 60 -10.68 7.95 25.35
N GLY A 61 -10.18 9.06 25.88
CA GLY A 61 -9.15 9.09 26.91
C GLY A 61 -9.52 8.32 28.17
N PRO A 62 -10.66 8.59 28.81
CA PRO A 62 -11.08 7.89 30.02
C PRO A 62 -11.24 6.38 29.82
N ALA A 63 -11.82 5.96 28.69
CA ALA A 63 -11.97 4.54 28.39
C ALA A 63 -10.62 3.83 28.22
N LYS A 64 -9.64 4.51 27.59
CA LYS A 64 -8.29 3.95 27.39
C LYS A 64 -7.53 3.80 28.69
N VAL A 65 -7.47 4.84 29.53
CA VAL A 65 -6.72 4.77 30.78
C VAL A 65 -7.34 3.82 31.81
N MET A 66 -8.63 3.54 31.71
CA MET A 66 -9.31 2.56 32.55
C MET A 66 -9.27 1.12 32.00
N GLY A 67 -8.62 0.89 30.84
CA GLY A 67 -8.60 -0.42 30.19
C GLY A 67 -9.96 -0.87 29.62
N LYS A 68 -10.90 0.04 29.45
CA LYS A 68 -12.24 -0.23 28.91
C LYS A 68 -12.34 0.02 27.40
N GLY A 69 -11.29 0.57 26.80
CA GLY A 69 -11.22 0.76 25.35
C GLY A 69 -11.21 -0.60 24.67
N LYS A 70 -12.10 -0.79 23.68
CA LYS A 70 -12.14 -1.99 22.84
C LYS A 70 -11.50 -1.70 21.50
N TYR A 71 -10.60 -2.56 21.08
CA TYR A 71 -9.92 -2.52 19.78
C TYR A 71 -10.33 -3.74 18.94
N THR A 72 -9.98 -3.73 17.67
CA THR A 72 -10.28 -4.84 16.76
C THR A 72 -9.76 -6.18 17.28
N ALA A 73 -8.57 -6.19 17.88
CA ALA A 73 -7.97 -7.41 18.44
C ALA A 73 -8.71 -7.98 19.68
N ASP A 74 -9.56 -7.18 20.32
CA ASP A 74 -10.34 -7.60 21.51
C ASP A 74 -11.70 -8.21 21.12
N ILE A 75 -12.01 -8.25 19.82
CA ILE A 75 -13.26 -8.82 19.32
C ILE A 75 -13.07 -10.31 19.14
N ASN A 76 -13.78 -11.08 19.96
CA ASN A 76 -13.79 -12.54 19.90
C ASN A 76 -15.23 -13.02 19.70
N LEU A 77 -15.51 -13.65 18.56
CA LEU A 77 -16.81 -14.22 18.25
C LEU A 77 -16.79 -15.75 18.39
N PRO A 78 -17.90 -16.38 18.79
CA PRO A 78 -17.97 -17.83 18.82
C PRO A 78 -17.63 -18.43 17.46
N GLY A 79 -16.70 -19.38 17.43
CA GLY A 79 -16.27 -20.03 16.17
C GLY A 79 -15.37 -19.18 15.28
N MET A 80 -14.90 -18.01 15.73
CA MET A 80 -13.97 -17.18 14.98
C MET A 80 -12.68 -17.93 14.69
N LEU A 81 -12.16 -17.77 13.47
CA LEU A 81 -10.86 -18.27 13.07
C LEU A 81 -9.83 -17.16 13.10
N TYR A 82 -8.60 -17.56 13.38
CA TYR A 82 -7.43 -16.70 13.34
C TYR A 82 -6.64 -16.97 12.08
N ALA A 83 -6.21 -15.92 11.41
CA ALA A 83 -5.45 -16.06 10.18
C ALA A 83 -4.01 -15.57 10.34
N ARG A 84 -3.08 -16.24 9.65
CA ARG A 84 -1.71 -15.79 9.48
C ARG A 84 -1.36 -15.82 8.01
N MET A 85 -0.80 -14.72 7.52
CA MET A 85 -0.26 -14.67 6.16
C MET A 85 1.11 -15.32 6.12
N VAL A 86 1.39 -15.98 5.00
CA VAL A 86 2.72 -16.46 4.62
C VAL A 86 3.29 -15.44 3.66
N ASP A 87 4.38 -14.81 4.07
CA ASP A 87 4.95 -13.68 3.37
C ASP A 87 6.19 -14.11 2.57
N ALA A 88 6.41 -13.47 1.42
CA ALA A 88 7.57 -13.72 0.59
C ALA A 88 8.87 -13.32 1.30
N SER A 89 9.87 -14.20 1.25
CA SER A 89 11.19 -13.97 1.84
C SER A 89 12.18 -13.29 0.90
N VAL A 90 11.83 -13.14 -0.39
CA VAL A 90 12.66 -12.51 -1.41
C VAL A 90 12.08 -11.17 -1.83
N PRO A 91 12.90 -10.17 -2.18
CA PRO A 91 12.41 -8.85 -2.58
C PRO A 91 11.87 -8.80 -4.02
N HIS A 92 12.36 -9.69 -4.91
CA HIS A 92 11.88 -9.80 -6.28
C HIS A 92 12.09 -11.22 -6.79
N GLY A 93 11.06 -11.83 -7.37
CA GLY A 93 11.18 -13.19 -7.88
C GLY A 93 9.88 -13.78 -8.38
N ARG A 94 10.01 -14.94 -8.99
CA ARG A 94 8.89 -15.80 -9.39
C ARG A 94 8.70 -16.88 -8.36
N ILE A 95 7.46 -17.19 -8.03
CA ILE A 95 7.14 -18.37 -7.23
C ILE A 95 7.12 -19.58 -8.15
N VAL A 96 7.99 -20.53 -7.87
CA VAL A 96 8.08 -21.82 -8.62
C VAL A 96 7.06 -22.81 -8.07
N SER A 97 6.99 -22.95 -6.75
CA SER A 97 6.03 -23.84 -6.09
C SER A 97 5.74 -23.39 -4.66
N ILE A 98 4.54 -23.75 -4.20
CA ILE A 98 4.11 -23.57 -2.80
C ILE A 98 3.62 -24.94 -2.32
N ASP A 99 4.28 -25.48 -1.28
CA ASP A 99 3.88 -26.74 -0.63
C ASP A 99 3.20 -26.41 0.71
N THR A 100 1.91 -26.67 0.78
CA THR A 100 1.05 -26.45 1.95
C THR A 100 0.80 -27.71 2.75
N SER A 101 1.24 -28.88 2.26
CA SER A 101 0.86 -30.20 2.77
C SER A 101 1.17 -30.42 4.25
N ALA A 102 2.25 -29.85 4.76
CA ALA A 102 2.59 -29.93 6.18
C ALA A 102 1.69 -29.02 7.04
N ALA A 103 1.38 -27.83 6.55
CA ALA A 103 0.50 -26.87 7.25
C ALA A 103 -0.94 -27.39 7.37
N GLU A 104 -1.46 -28.01 6.33
CA GLU A 104 -2.83 -28.58 6.29
C GLU A 104 -3.03 -29.72 7.30
N LYS A 105 -1.97 -30.44 7.66
CA LYS A 105 -2.02 -31.54 8.61
C LYS A 105 -1.96 -31.11 10.07
N VAL A 106 -1.70 -29.84 10.35
CA VAL A 106 -1.62 -29.34 11.72
C VAL A 106 -3.01 -29.38 12.38
N PRO A 107 -3.17 -30.07 13.51
CA PRO A 107 -4.46 -30.10 14.20
C PRO A 107 -4.95 -28.70 14.56
N GLY A 108 -6.19 -28.39 14.17
CA GLY A 108 -6.79 -27.08 14.42
C GLY A 108 -6.69 -26.10 13.25
N VAL A 109 -5.93 -26.41 12.22
CA VAL A 109 -5.99 -25.69 10.93
C VAL A 109 -7.32 -26.03 10.26
N ARG A 110 -7.96 -25.01 9.68
CA ARG A 110 -9.24 -25.12 8.99
C ARG A 110 -9.13 -24.90 7.50
N ALA A 111 -8.21 -24.05 7.08
CA ALA A 111 -7.94 -23.81 5.67
C ALA A 111 -6.52 -23.27 5.47
N VAL A 112 -5.92 -23.66 4.35
CA VAL A 112 -4.73 -23.02 3.80
C VAL A 112 -5.09 -22.56 2.40
N HIS A 113 -4.92 -21.27 2.14
CA HIS A 113 -5.24 -20.64 0.86
C HIS A 113 -3.98 -20.11 0.21
N VAL A 114 -3.71 -20.56 -1.00
CA VAL A 114 -2.59 -20.05 -1.81
C VAL A 114 -3.12 -18.88 -2.66
N ILE A 115 -2.39 -17.77 -2.66
CA ILE A 115 -2.73 -16.62 -3.49
C ILE A 115 -2.27 -16.91 -4.91
N GLU A 116 -3.23 -17.17 -5.78
CA GLU A 116 -3.03 -17.33 -7.20
C GLU A 116 -3.33 -16.01 -7.93
N HIS A 117 -3.14 -15.97 -9.24
CA HIS A 117 -3.43 -14.78 -10.02
C HIS A 117 -4.84 -14.26 -9.75
N VAL A 118 -4.94 -12.97 -9.44
CA VAL A 118 -6.23 -12.26 -9.43
C VAL A 118 -6.71 -12.11 -10.87
N TYR A 119 -7.85 -12.71 -11.17
CA TYR A 119 -8.47 -12.62 -12.49
C TYR A 119 -8.68 -11.16 -12.90
N GLY A 120 -8.24 -10.80 -14.10
CA GLY A 120 -8.54 -9.52 -14.73
C GLY A 120 -7.42 -8.46 -14.73
N VAL A 121 -6.29 -8.71 -14.09
CA VAL A 121 -5.15 -7.74 -14.16
C VAL A 121 -4.19 -8.17 -15.26
N ALA A 122 -4.55 -7.87 -16.49
CA ALA A 122 -3.72 -8.18 -17.66
C ALA A 122 -2.34 -7.48 -17.62
N GLU A 123 -2.28 -6.32 -16.98
CA GLU A 123 -1.07 -5.50 -16.85
C GLU A 123 0.00 -6.15 -15.95
N LEU A 124 -0.35 -7.13 -15.16
CA LEU A 124 0.60 -7.88 -14.31
C LEU A 124 1.17 -9.13 -15.01
N ARG A 125 0.78 -9.41 -16.22
CA ARG A 125 1.39 -10.50 -17.01
C ARG A 125 2.78 -10.07 -17.45
N ASP A 126 3.76 -10.91 -17.17
CA ASP A 126 5.09 -10.75 -17.79
C ASP A 126 4.94 -11.08 -19.29
N PRO A 127 5.08 -10.10 -20.19
CA PRO A 127 4.89 -10.33 -21.62
C PRO A 127 5.93 -11.29 -22.23
N LYS A 128 6.99 -11.61 -21.49
CA LYS A 128 8.05 -12.56 -21.90
C LYS A 128 7.76 -14.00 -21.51
N LEU A 129 6.70 -14.24 -20.73
CA LEU A 129 6.30 -15.62 -20.36
C LEU A 129 5.32 -16.15 -21.42
N GLU A 130 5.70 -17.20 -22.10
CA GLU A 130 4.85 -17.94 -23.07
C GLU A 130 3.61 -18.54 -22.40
N THR A 131 3.68 -18.86 -21.11
CA THR A 131 2.56 -19.32 -20.29
C THR A 131 2.34 -18.42 -19.10
N PRO A 132 1.06 -18.08 -18.78
CA PRO A 132 0.75 -17.33 -17.56
C PRO A 132 1.27 -18.07 -16.33
N SER A 133 2.05 -17.42 -15.49
CA SER A 133 2.45 -17.97 -14.21
C SER A 133 1.20 -18.22 -13.35
N ARG A 134 1.16 -19.36 -12.66
CA ARG A 134 0.08 -19.68 -11.70
C ARG A 134 0.05 -18.68 -10.54
N TYR A 135 1.22 -18.20 -10.13
CA TYR A 135 1.36 -17.32 -8.98
C TYR A 135 1.72 -15.90 -9.40
N PRO A 136 1.28 -14.89 -8.62
CA PRO A 136 1.73 -13.53 -8.82
C PRO A 136 3.25 -13.40 -8.67
N MET A 137 3.85 -12.50 -9.43
CA MET A 137 5.26 -12.16 -9.25
C MET A 137 5.47 -11.50 -7.88
N VAL A 138 6.50 -11.91 -7.17
CA VAL A 138 6.94 -11.26 -5.94
C VAL A 138 7.69 -9.98 -6.30
N ARG A 139 7.24 -8.86 -5.74
CA ARG A 139 7.76 -7.52 -6.04
C ARG A 139 8.35 -6.81 -4.83
N TYR A 140 8.13 -7.35 -3.63
CA TYR A 140 8.74 -6.86 -2.39
C TYR A 140 8.79 -7.97 -1.34
N ALA A 141 9.80 -7.92 -0.47
CA ALA A 141 9.87 -8.81 0.68
C ALA A 141 8.70 -8.53 1.63
N GLY A 142 8.02 -9.57 2.10
CA GLY A 142 6.81 -9.43 2.89
C GLY A 142 5.51 -9.41 2.07
N GLN A 143 5.57 -9.62 0.76
CA GLN A 143 4.37 -9.77 -0.07
C GLN A 143 3.63 -11.05 0.33
N PRO A 144 2.32 -10.99 0.65
CA PRO A 144 1.55 -12.19 0.95
C PRO A 144 1.51 -13.15 -0.24
N VAL A 145 1.78 -14.44 0.02
CA VAL A 145 1.77 -15.51 -1.00
C VAL A 145 0.81 -16.64 -0.65
N ALA A 146 0.49 -16.79 0.63
CA ALA A 146 -0.53 -17.72 1.11
C ALA A 146 -1.12 -17.23 2.43
N GLY A 147 -2.19 -17.85 2.89
CA GLY A 147 -2.80 -17.59 4.19
C GLY A 147 -3.23 -18.88 4.86
N VAL A 148 -3.06 -18.96 6.16
CA VAL A 148 -3.48 -20.08 6.99
C VAL A 148 -4.55 -19.60 7.95
N ALA A 149 -5.67 -20.32 8.04
CA ALA A 149 -6.73 -20.07 9.02
C ALA A 149 -6.85 -21.24 9.99
N ALA A 150 -6.85 -20.94 11.30
CA ALA A 150 -6.89 -21.92 12.36
C ALA A 150 -7.76 -21.49 13.54
N ILE A 151 -8.03 -22.40 14.46
CA ILE A 151 -8.86 -22.16 15.64
C ILE A 151 -8.20 -21.30 16.71
N SER A 152 -6.89 -21.05 16.60
CA SER A 152 -6.15 -20.12 17.46
C SER A 152 -5.02 -19.44 16.69
N GLN A 153 -4.60 -18.26 17.17
CA GLN A 153 -3.50 -17.52 16.58
C GLN A 153 -2.18 -18.28 16.58
N GLN A 154 -1.91 -19.01 17.69
CA GLN A 154 -0.69 -19.83 17.80
C GLN A 154 -0.64 -20.92 16.74
N ILE A 155 -1.74 -21.66 16.58
CA ILE A 155 -1.81 -22.71 15.56
C ILE A 155 -1.65 -22.13 14.14
N ALA A 156 -2.26 -20.97 13.88
CA ALA A 156 -2.11 -20.29 12.60
C ALA A 156 -0.66 -19.90 12.32
N ASN A 157 0.05 -19.37 13.34
CA ASN A 157 1.47 -19.01 13.23
C ASN A 157 2.36 -20.23 12.98
N ASP A 158 2.17 -21.30 13.76
CA ASP A 158 2.98 -22.52 13.65
C ASP A 158 2.76 -23.21 12.30
N ALA A 159 1.51 -23.27 11.85
CA ALA A 159 1.17 -23.84 10.55
C ALA A 159 1.70 -22.99 9.38
N ALA A 160 1.62 -21.67 9.48
CA ALA A 160 2.16 -20.78 8.45
C ALA A 160 3.68 -20.97 8.27
N ALA A 161 4.41 -21.23 9.35
CA ALA A 161 5.85 -21.51 9.31
C ALA A 161 6.20 -22.85 8.61
N LEU A 162 5.25 -23.75 8.44
CA LEU A 162 5.43 -25.03 7.75
C LEU A 162 5.18 -24.94 6.24
N VAL A 163 4.62 -23.86 5.76
CA VAL A 163 4.43 -23.64 4.32
C VAL A 163 5.78 -23.38 3.67
N LYS A 164 6.13 -24.17 2.65
CA LYS A 164 7.39 -24.03 1.93
C LYS A 164 7.14 -23.37 0.58
N VAL A 165 7.87 -22.29 0.33
CA VAL A 165 7.79 -21.56 -0.93
C VAL A 165 9.16 -21.62 -1.62
N GLN A 166 9.16 -22.02 -2.88
CA GLN A 166 10.36 -22.00 -3.73
C GLN A 166 10.29 -20.80 -4.66
N TYR A 167 11.39 -20.06 -4.71
CA TYR A 167 11.50 -18.84 -5.52
C TYR A 167 12.61 -19.00 -6.57
N ASP A 168 12.34 -18.47 -7.75
CA ASP A 168 13.33 -18.06 -8.73
C ASP A 168 13.58 -16.57 -8.52
N THR A 169 14.69 -16.21 -7.86
CA THR A 169 14.99 -14.84 -7.49
C THR A 169 15.46 -14.05 -8.70
N LEU A 170 14.86 -12.89 -8.92
CA LEU A 170 15.18 -11.95 -9.98
C LEU A 170 16.08 -10.83 -9.45
N PRO A 171 16.79 -10.10 -10.33
CA PRO A 171 17.55 -8.93 -9.94
C PRO A 171 16.67 -7.93 -9.20
N PHE A 172 17.21 -7.32 -8.14
CA PHE A 172 16.51 -6.34 -7.33
C PHE A 172 17.47 -5.31 -6.77
N VAL A 173 16.92 -4.17 -6.37
CA VAL A 173 17.64 -3.09 -5.70
C VAL A 173 16.95 -2.80 -4.38
N VAL A 174 17.72 -2.65 -3.30
CA VAL A 174 17.22 -2.31 -1.96
C VAL A 174 17.61 -0.90 -1.58
N ASP A 175 18.80 -0.46 -1.99
CA ASP A 175 19.28 0.89 -1.69
C ASP A 175 18.66 1.94 -2.63
N ARG A 176 18.28 3.08 -2.03
CA ARG A 176 17.65 4.19 -2.76
C ARG A 176 18.57 4.84 -3.78
N SER A 177 19.88 4.89 -3.51
CA SER A 177 20.87 5.45 -4.43
C SER A 177 20.97 4.62 -5.69
N ASP A 178 21.03 3.29 -5.54
CA ASP A 178 21.18 2.36 -6.65
C ASP A 178 19.91 2.27 -7.50
N ALA A 179 18.73 2.48 -6.88
CA ALA A 179 17.44 2.51 -7.58
C ALA A 179 17.29 3.69 -8.58
N ARG A 180 18.23 4.65 -8.55
CA ARG A 180 18.26 5.81 -9.45
C ARG A 180 19.17 5.59 -10.65
N SER A 181 19.92 4.51 -10.71
CA SER A 181 20.79 4.21 -11.86
C SER A 181 19.95 3.81 -13.08
N ASP A 182 20.41 4.14 -14.27
CA ASP A 182 19.71 3.89 -15.52
C ASP A 182 19.56 2.38 -15.81
N ASP A 183 20.40 1.55 -15.23
CA ASP A 183 20.42 0.09 -15.34
C ASP A 183 19.71 -0.61 -14.18
N ALA A 184 19.07 0.13 -13.26
CA ALA A 184 18.35 -0.46 -12.15
C ALA A 184 17.21 -1.38 -12.64
N PRO A 185 17.10 -2.61 -12.08
CA PRO A 185 16.05 -3.53 -12.47
C PRO A 185 14.67 -2.96 -12.14
N MET A 186 13.79 -2.97 -13.13
CA MET A 186 12.42 -2.49 -12.98
C MET A 186 11.54 -3.51 -12.26
N VAL A 187 10.88 -3.10 -11.18
CA VAL A 187 9.92 -3.92 -10.43
C VAL A 187 8.62 -4.10 -11.23
N PHE A 188 8.22 -3.08 -11.98
CA PHE A 188 7.07 -3.10 -12.89
C PHE A 188 7.58 -2.77 -14.29
N PRO A 189 7.89 -3.77 -15.12
CA PRO A 189 8.23 -3.50 -16.50
C PRO A 189 7.04 -2.82 -17.18
N GLY A 190 7.28 -1.66 -17.76
CA GLY A 190 6.29 -0.96 -18.57
C GLY A 190 5.95 -1.75 -19.82
N PRO A 191 4.89 -1.37 -20.57
CA PRO A 191 4.65 -1.87 -21.90
C PRO A 191 5.92 -1.66 -22.76
N ALA A 192 6.17 -2.59 -23.67
CA ALA A 192 7.40 -2.59 -24.48
C ALA A 192 7.69 -1.24 -25.20
N ASP A 193 6.65 -0.44 -25.39
CA ASP A 193 6.72 0.88 -26.04
C ASP A 193 7.17 2.00 -25.08
N ALA A 194 7.16 1.77 -23.76
CA ALA A 194 7.60 2.75 -22.76
C ALA A 194 9.12 2.72 -22.52
N ALA A 195 9.82 1.70 -23.01
CA ALA A 195 11.26 1.56 -22.87
C ALA A 195 12.06 2.59 -23.69
N GLY A 196 11.39 3.40 -24.53
CA GLY A 196 12.02 4.43 -25.35
C GLY A 196 11.91 5.87 -24.81
N SER A 197 11.19 6.13 -23.72
CA SER A 197 10.91 7.50 -23.26
C SER A 197 11.53 7.88 -21.89
N ALA A 198 12.36 7.03 -21.30
CA ALA A 198 13.01 7.30 -20.02
C ALA A 198 14.37 8.02 -20.15
N GLY A 199 14.60 8.71 -21.28
CA GLY A 199 15.77 9.52 -21.50
C GLY A 199 15.37 10.95 -21.82
N GLY A 200 15.21 11.80 -20.81
CA GLY A 200 15.05 13.22 -21.06
C GLY A 200 14.29 13.98 -19.97
N GLY A 201 15.00 14.53 -19.02
CA GLY A 201 14.46 15.50 -18.07
C GLY A 201 15.43 15.75 -16.95
#